data_1ca4b6d2948e31fd4b110837d6b1d56d
#
_entry.id   1ca4b6d2948e31fd4b110837d6b1d56d
#
_cell.length_a   1.000
_cell.length_b   1.000
_cell.length_c   1.000
_cell.angle_alpha   90.00
_cell.angle_beta   90.00
_cell.angle_gamma   90.00
#
_symmetry.space_group_name_H-M   'P 1'
#
loop_
_entity.id
_entity.type
_entity.pdbx_description
1 polymer ?
#
loop_
_entity_poly.entity_id
_entity_poly.type
_entity_poly.pdbx_seq_one_letter_code
_entity_poly.pdbx_strand_id
1 'polypeptide(L)'
;MVDKLQNIPEETWKEYVEKAYILGDRYERQYHGCGQCVLAAIFDTLDIYDENVFCAATGLSGGLGLIGNSTCAALIGSVLTFGLVYPRRREHFDGDRENKYRTFKMAQEMQKRYLEQYGSIKCHDIHTNLMGRPFDLRDPEERSAFELAGAH
;
A
#
# COMPACT_ATOMS: atom_id res chain seq x y z
N MET A 1 -19.17 -4.52 -4.89
CA MET A 1 -17.96 -3.68 -4.78
C MET A 1 -17.43 -3.28 -6.15
N VAL A 2 -17.16 -4.22 -7.04
CA VAL A 2 -16.64 -3.96 -8.41
C VAL A 2 -17.52 -3.01 -9.20
N ASP A 3 -18.84 -3.20 -9.16
CA ASP A 3 -19.80 -2.40 -9.94
C ASP A 3 -19.75 -0.90 -9.63
N LYS A 4 -19.41 -0.53 -8.38
CA LYS A 4 -19.21 0.88 -7.98
C LYS A 4 -18.00 1.53 -8.67
N LEU A 5 -17.01 0.75 -9.10
CA LEU A 5 -15.74 1.26 -9.63
C LEU A 5 -15.67 1.23 -11.16
N GLN A 6 -16.62 0.58 -11.85
CA GLN A 6 -16.53 0.31 -13.29
C GLN A 6 -16.83 1.51 -14.19
N ASN A 7 -17.56 2.52 -13.72
CA ASN A 7 -17.99 3.64 -14.55
C ASN A 7 -17.71 5.00 -13.91
N ILE A 8 -16.58 5.11 -13.21
CA ILE A 8 -16.16 6.35 -12.55
C ILE A 8 -15.56 7.28 -13.63
N PRO A 9 -16.06 8.53 -13.77
CA PRO A 9 -15.47 9.53 -14.68
C PRO A 9 -14.01 9.84 -14.35
N GLU A 10 -13.24 10.26 -15.36
CA GLU A 10 -11.81 10.57 -15.18
C GLU A 10 -11.57 11.67 -14.15
N GLU A 11 -12.41 12.70 -14.14
CA GLU A 11 -12.34 13.79 -13.15
C GLU A 11 -12.47 13.24 -11.72
N THR A 12 -13.43 12.35 -11.49
CA THR A 12 -13.65 11.70 -10.19
C THR A 12 -12.45 10.85 -9.77
N TRP A 13 -11.78 10.18 -10.72
CA TRP A 13 -10.55 9.47 -10.41
C TRP A 13 -9.43 10.40 -9.96
N LYS A 14 -9.30 11.59 -10.53
CA LYS A 14 -8.32 12.60 -10.07
C LYS A 14 -8.62 13.06 -8.65
N GLU A 15 -9.89 13.30 -8.32
CA GLU A 15 -10.32 13.63 -6.96
C GLU A 15 -10.03 12.49 -5.97
N TYR A 16 -10.24 11.24 -6.38
CA TYR A 16 -9.94 10.07 -5.55
C TYR A 16 -8.44 9.90 -5.31
N VAL A 17 -7.60 10.12 -6.32
CA VAL A 17 -6.14 10.07 -6.18
C VAL A 17 -5.68 11.14 -5.20
N GLU A 18 -6.14 12.38 -5.34
CA GLU A 18 -5.82 13.47 -4.42
C GLU A 18 -6.29 13.19 -2.99
N LYS A 19 -7.54 12.73 -2.84
CA LYS A 19 -8.08 12.34 -1.54
C LYS A 19 -7.25 11.24 -0.88
N ALA A 20 -6.93 10.18 -1.62
CA ALA A 20 -6.13 9.07 -1.10
C ALA A 20 -4.72 9.50 -0.69
N TYR A 21 -4.10 10.40 -1.45
CA TYR A 21 -2.80 10.99 -1.12
C TYR A 21 -2.85 11.76 0.21
N ILE A 22 -3.80 12.70 0.34
CA ILE A 22 -3.98 13.50 1.55
C ILE A 22 -4.27 12.62 2.78
N LEU A 23 -5.12 11.60 2.61
CA LEU A 23 -5.45 10.67 3.70
C LEU A 23 -4.25 9.80 4.08
N GLY A 24 -3.50 9.29 3.12
CA GLY A 24 -2.33 8.47 3.35
C GLY A 24 -1.24 9.20 4.13
N ASP A 25 -0.88 10.42 3.71
CA ASP A 25 0.06 11.29 4.43
C ASP A 25 -0.43 11.57 5.85
N ARG A 26 -1.70 11.97 6.02
CA ARG A 26 -2.28 12.24 7.33
C ARG A 26 -2.25 11.02 8.25
N TYR A 27 -2.62 9.85 7.75
CA TYR A 27 -2.68 8.64 8.56
C TYR A 27 -1.29 8.14 8.94
N GLU A 28 -0.31 8.23 8.03
CA GLU A 28 1.07 7.85 8.36
C GLU A 28 1.65 8.75 9.45
N ARG A 29 1.43 10.08 9.38
CA ARG A 29 1.86 11.03 10.43
C ARG A 29 1.19 10.79 11.78
N GLN A 30 -0.08 10.38 11.77
CA GLN A 30 -0.89 10.29 12.99
C GLN A 30 -0.81 8.91 13.64
N TYR A 31 -0.83 7.85 12.84
CA TYR A 31 -1.00 6.48 13.34
C TYR A 31 0.20 5.59 13.08
N HIS A 32 1.05 5.95 12.13
CA HIS A 32 2.13 5.12 11.60
C HIS A 32 1.65 3.75 11.08
N GLY A 33 2.56 3.02 10.43
CA GLY A 33 2.19 1.69 9.91
C GLY A 33 1.75 1.71 8.46
N CYS A 34 2.67 2.09 7.57
CA CYS A 34 2.45 2.38 6.14
C CYS A 34 1.52 1.41 5.39
N GLY A 35 1.53 0.12 5.70
CA GLY A 35 0.62 -0.85 5.08
C GLY A 35 -0.86 -0.60 5.43
N GLN A 36 -1.13 -0.37 6.72
CA GLN A 36 -2.48 -0.07 7.20
C GLN A 36 -2.90 1.35 6.83
N CYS A 37 -1.99 2.31 6.85
CA CYS A 37 -2.29 3.70 6.45
C CYS A 37 -2.72 3.80 4.99
N VAL A 38 -2.05 3.08 4.10
CA VAL A 38 -2.46 2.99 2.69
C VAL A 38 -3.81 2.29 2.53
N LEU A 39 -4.03 1.18 3.22
CA LEU A 39 -5.34 0.50 3.21
C LEU A 39 -6.45 1.43 3.69
N ALA A 40 -6.29 2.10 4.83
CA ALA A 40 -7.27 3.05 5.36
C ALA A 40 -7.54 4.19 4.37
N ALA A 41 -6.50 4.79 3.79
CA ALA A 41 -6.66 5.87 2.82
C ALA A 41 -7.45 5.44 1.59
N ILE A 42 -7.19 4.24 1.07
CA ILE A 42 -7.93 3.68 -0.07
C ILE A 42 -9.36 3.32 0.35
N PHE A 43 -9.55 2.71 1.52
CA PHE A 43 -10.87 2.34 2.04
C PHE A 43 -11.77 3.57 2.18
N ASP A 44 -11.30 4.63 2.81
CA ASP A 44 -12.05 5.86 3.01
C ASP A 44 -12.27 6.67 1.72
N THR A 45 -11.39 6.47 0.74
CA THR A 45 -11.54 7.10 -0.57
C THR A 45 -12.59 6.42 -1.42
N LEU A 46 -12.57 5.08 -1.45
CA LEU A 46 -13.44 4.28 -2.32
C LEU A 46 -14.74 3.84 -1.64
N ASP A 47 -14.97 4.22 -0.38
CA ASP A 47 -16.09 3.75 0.44
C ASP A 47 -16.16 2.21 0.45
N ILE A 48 -15.02 1.59 0.75
CA ILE A 48 -14.88 0.15 0.95
C ILE A 48 -14.25 -0.10 2.31
N TYR A 49 -14.51 -1.28 2.90
CA TYR A 49 -13.92 -1.62 4.18
C TYR A 49 -13.88 -3.14 4.37
N ASP A 50 -12.78 -3.63 4.91
CA ASP A 50 -12.64 -5.02 5.37
C ASP A 50 -11.71 -5.08 6.58
N GLU A 51 -12.29 -5.31 7.75
CA GLU A 51 -11.57 -5.38 9.04
C GLU A 51 -10.50 -6.46 9.04
N ASN A 52 -10.79 -7.64 8.47
CA ASN A 52 -9.84 -8.75 8.50
C ASN A 52 -8.59 -8.44 7.68
N VAL A 53 -8.75 -7.81 6.52
CA VAL A 53 -7.63 -7.40 5.68
C VAL A 53 -6.86 -6.26 6.34
N PHE A 54 -7.54 -5.30 6.94
CA PHE A 54 -6.91 -4.21 7.68
C PHE A 54 -6.05 -4.73 8.84
N CYS A 55 -6.62 -5.60 9.69
CA CYS A 55 -5.90 -6.22 10.80
C CYS A 55 -4.75 -7.12 10.34
N ALA A 56 -4.94 -7.90 9.27
CA ALA A 56 -3.90 -8.77 8.73
C ALA A 56 -2.68 -8.01 8.21
N ALA A 57 -2.82 -6.74 7.85
CA ALA A 57 -1.73 -5.90 7.39
C ALA A 57 -0.82 -5.35 8.50
N THR A 58 -1.17 -5.51 9.79
CA THR A 58 -0.44 -4.92 10.93
C THR A 58 1.06 -5.22 10.90
N GLY A 59 1.45 -6.47 10.66
CA GLY A 59 2.86 -6.89 10.68
C GLY A 59 3.67 -6.53 9.42
N LEU A 60 3.05 -5.95 8.40
CA LEU A 60 3.71 -5.68 7.12
C LEU A 60 4.57 -4.41 7.13
N SER A 61 4.35 -3.50 8.09
CA SER A 61 4.98 -2.18 8.14
C SER A 61 6.51 -2.22 8.19
N GLY A 62 7.13 -1.20 7.61
CA GLY A 62 8.57 -1.02 7.60
C GLY A 62 9.33 -2.17 6.93
N GLY A 63 8.81 -2.73 5.85
CA GLY A 63 9.43 -3.85 5.14
C GLY A 63 9.43 -5.13 5.97
N LEU A 64 8.27 -5.46 6.52
CA LEU A 64 7.95 -6.60 7.38
C LEU A 64 8.56 -6.47 8.79
N GLY A 65 7.71 -6.12 9.76
CA GLY A 65 8.11 -6.03 11.17
C GLY A 65 9.21 -5.00 11.43
N LEU A 66 9.25 -3.90 10.67
CA LEU A 66 10.20 -2.78 10.77
C LEU A 66 11.67 -3.14 10.44
N ILE A 67 11.94 -4.33 9.85
CA ILE A 67 13.30 -4.79 9.53
C ILE A 67 13.86 -4.12 8.25
N GLY A 68 13.01 -3.63 7.36
CA GLY A 68 13.41 -2.94 6.14
C GLY A 68 13.83 -3.83 4.96
N ASN A 69 14.01 -5.11 5.18
CA ASN A 69 14.59 -6.04 4.20
C ASN A 69 13.57 -6.72 3.27
N SER A 70 12.34 -6.26 3.27
CA SER A 70 11.25 -6.81 2.43
C SER A 70 10.56 -5.70 1.64
N THR A 71 9.57 -6.10 0.85
CA THR A 71 8.75 -5.21 0.04
C THR A 71 8.15 -4.09 0.89
N CYS A 72 8.12 -2.89 0.35
CA CYS A 72 7.47 -1.73 0.96
C CYS A 72 6.00 -2.05 1.30
N ALA A 73 5.62 -1.81 2.54
CA ALA A 73 4.28 -2.16 3.02
C ALA A 73 3.19 -1.29 2.36
N ALA A 74 3.49 -0.09 1.90
CA ALA A 74 2.56 0.72 1.12
C ALA A 74 2.22 0.04 -0.22
N LEU A 75 3.22 -0.55 -0.90
CA LEU A 75 2.99 -1.36 -2.09
C LEU A 75 2.13 -2.59 -1.76
N ILE A 76 2.42 -3.28 -0.66
CA ILE A 76 1.63 -4.46 -0.26
C ILE A 76 0.19 -4.06 0.08
N GLY A 77 -0.04 -2.97 0.82
CA GLY A 77 -1.38 -2.44 1.14
C GLY A 77 -2.22 -2.18 -0.12
N SER A 78 -1.59 -1.60 -1.14
CA SER A 78 -2.23 -1.39 -2.44
C SER A 78 -2.61 -2.73 -3.11
N VAL A 79 -1.73 -3.71 -3.08
CA VAL A 79 -1.99 -5.05 -3.67
C VAL A 79 -3.07 -5.82 -2.91
N LEU A 80 -3.14 -5.68 -1.59
CA LEU A 80 -4.24 -6.25 -0.79
C LEU A 80 -5.60 -5.68 -1.22
N THR A 81 -5.67 -4.39 -1.52
CA THR A 81 -6.89 -3.77 -2.06
C THR A 81 -7.31 -4.37 -3.41
N PHE A 82 -6.35 -4.67 -4.31
CA PHE A 82 -6.68 -5.36 -5.57
C PHE A 82 -7.33 -6.72 -5.33
N GLY A 83 -6.82 -7.47 -4.35
CA GLY A 83 -7.40 -8.76 -3.96
C GLY A 83 -8.81 -8.63 -3.35
N LEU A 84 -9.10 -7.55 -2.64
CA LEU A 84 -10.45 -7.25 -2.14
C LEU A 84 -11.43 -6.92 -3.28
N VAL A 85 -10.99 -6.12 -4.25
CA VAL A 85 -11.84 -5.68 -5.37
C VAL A 85 -12.05 -6.82 -6.37
N TYR A 86 -11.03 -7.61 -6.65
CA TYR A 86 -11.05 -8.74 -7.60
C TYR A 86 -10.63 -10.04 -6.91
N PRO A 87 -11.46 -10.55 -5.96
CA PRO A 87 -11.07 -11.66 -5.12
C PRO A 87 -11.06 -12.98 -5.88
N ARG A 88 -10.01 -13.77 -5.69
CA ARG A 88 -10.04 -15.21 -5.94
C ARG A 88 -10.59 -15.89 -4.69
N ARG A 89 -11.86 -16.24 -4.71
CA ARG A 89 -12.54 -16.82 -3.56
C ARG A 89 -12.09 -18.26 -3.31
N ARG A 90 -12.03 -18.65 -2.00
CA ARG A 90 -11.62 -20.00 -1.61
C ARG A 90 -12.56 -21.08 -2.14
N GLU A 91 -13.85 -20.83 -2.18
CA GLU A 91 -14.87 -21.73 -2.72
C GLU A 91 -14.71 -22.03 -4.23
N HIS A 92 -13.99 -21.13 -4.95
CA HIS A 92 -13.69 -21.25 -6.38
C HIS A 92 -12.19 -21.26 -6.64
N PHE A 93 -11.41 -21.85 -5.73
CA PHE A 93 -9.96 -21.73 -5.71
C PHE A 93 -9.27 -22.31 -6.96
N ASP A 94 -9.83 -23.35 -7.56
CA ASP A 94 -9.35 -23.99 -8.79
C ASP A 94 -9.93 -23.40 -10.08
N GLY A 95 -11.06 -22.69 -10.01
CA GLY A 95 -11.84 -22.22 -11.17
C GLY A 95 -11.71 -20.73 -11.51
N ASP A 96 -11.48 -19.86 -10.54
CA ASP A 96 -11.48 -18.40 -10.74
C ASP A 96 -10.15 -17.88 -11.32
N ARG A 97 -9.94 -18.21 -12.60
CA ARG A 97 -8.72 -17.82 -13.32
C ARG A 97 -8.73 -16.33 -13.69
N GLU A 98 -9.88 -15.76 -14.04
CA GLU A 98 -10.00 -14.38 -14.51
C GLU A 98 -9.56 -13.40 -13.42
N ASN A 99 -10.18 -13.42 -12.25
CA ASN A 99 -9.83 -12.54 -11.14
C ASN A 99 -8.40 -12.76 -10.65
N LYS A 100 -7.95 -14.01 -10.61
CA LYS A 100 -6.57 -14.36 -10.26
C LYS A 100 -5.56 -13.64 -11.16
N TYR A 101 -5.68 -13.78 -12.47
CA TYR A 101 -4.72 -13.18 -13.40
C TYR A 101 -4.90 -11.66 -13.53
N ARG A 102 -6.11 -11.15 -13.35
CA ARG A 102 -6.38 -9.71 -13.28
C ARG A 102 -5.63 -9.08 -12.10
N THR A 103 -5.77 -9.65 -10.90
CA THR A 103 -5.06 -9.17 -9.69
C THR A 103 -3.54 -9.28 -9.86
N PHE A 104 -3.03 -10.37 -10.43
CA PHE A 104 -1.60 -10.51 -10.71
C PHE A 104 -1.09 -9.43 -11.66
N LYS A 105 -1.81 -9.13 -12.75
CA LYS A 105 -1.45 -8.08 -13.70
C LYS A 105 -1.45 -6.69 -13.06
N MET A 106 -2.44 -6.39 -12.22
CA MET A 106 -2.50 -5.12 -11.48
C MET A 106 -1.31 -5.00 -10.51
N ALA A 107 -0.96 -6.07 -9.79
CA ALA A 107 0.20 -6.09 -8.90
C ALA A 107 1.52 -5.91 -9.65
N GLN A 108 1.68 -6.54 -10.83
CA GLN A 108 2.85 -6.36 -11.69
C GLN A 108 2.99 -4.91 -12.17
N GLU A 109 1.90 -4.30 -12.62
CA GLU A 109 1.90 -2.90 -13.07
C GLU A 109 2.23 -1.95 -11.91
N MET A 110 1.67 -2.18 -10.73
CA MET A 110 1.98 -1.38 -9.53
C MET A 110 3.45 -1.51 -9.14
N GLN A 111 4.00 -2.74 -9.14
CA GLN A 111 5.41 -2.96 -8.88
C GLN A 111 6.31 -2.25 -9.90
N LYS A 112 5.95 -2.27 -11.19
CA LYS A 112 6.68 -1.56 -12.23
C LYS A 112 6.72 -0.06 -11.96
N ARG A 113 5.59 0.57 -11.63
CA ARG A 113 5.52 1.98 -11.27
C ARG A 113 6.36 2.31 -10.03
N TYR A 114 6.37 1.43 -9.03
CA TYR A 114 7.23 1.58 -7.86
C TYR A 114 8.72 1.57 -8.22
N LEU A 115 9.14 0.66 -9.10
CA LEU A 115 10.52 0.61 -9.60
C LEU A 115 10.88 1.86 -10.39
N GLU A 116 9.99 2.35 -11.23
CA GLU A 116 10.18 3.59 -12.00
C GLU A 116 10.27 4.83 -11.10
N GLN A 117 9.46 4.90 -10.04
CA GLN A 117 9.38 6.04 -9.13
C GLN A 117 10.48 6.04 -8.07
N TYR A 118 10.79 4.88 -7.49
CA TYR A 118 11.62 4.76 -6.29
C TYR A 118 12.92 3.96 -6.50
N GLY A 119 13.12 3.39 -7.67
CA GLY A 119 14.31 2.57 -8.01
C GLY A 119 14.34 1.19 -7.35
N SER A 120 13.42 0.90 -6.42
CA SER A 120 13.30 -0.39 -5.73
C SER A 120 11.88 -0.58 -5.19
N ILE A 121 11.54 -1.83 -4.85
CA ILE A 121 10.35 -2.16 -4.07
C ILE A 121 10.68 -2.46 -2.62
N LYS A 122 11.96 -2.54 -2.26
CA LYS A 122 12.44 -2.91 -0.94
C LYS A 122 12.51 -1.68 -0.03
N CYS A 123 12.01 -1.78 1.18
CA CYS A 123 11.85 -0.65 2.10
C CYS A 123 13.17 0.10 2.33
N HIS A 124 14.25 -0.57 2.75
CA HIS A 124 15.55 0.07 2.99
C HIS A 124 16.17 0.71 1.74
N ASP A 125 15.98 0.10 0.56
CA ASP A 125 16.50 0.67 -0.69
C ASP A 125 15.75 1.96 -1.04
N ILE A 126 14.42 1.99 -0.82
CA ILE A 126 13.59 3.19 -1.01
C ILE A 126 14.04 4.29 -0.04
N HIS A 127 14.26 3.98 1.25
CA HIS A 127 14.82 4.95 2.20
C HIS A 127 16.16 5.51 1.69
N THR A 128 17.05 4.61 1.24
CA THR A 128 18.37 5.02 0.72
C THR A 128 18.25 5.92 -0.50
N ASN A 129 17.36 5.58 -1.43
CA ASN A 129 17.18 6.35 -2.66
C ASN A 129 16.57 7.74 -2.41
N LEU A 130 15.65 7.85 -1.44
CA LEU A 130 14.95 9.10 -1.14
C LEU A 130 15.68 9.99 -0.12
N MET A 131 16.33 9.38 0.88
CA MET A 131 16.86 10.08 2.06
C MET A 131 18.36 9.85 2.28
N GLY A 132 19.02 9.14 1.37
CA GLY A 132 20.48 8.92 1.38
C GLY A 132 20.96 7.80 2.28
N ARG A 133 20.11 7.23 3.14
CA ARG A 133 20.43 6.09 4.01
C ARG A 133 19.20 5.28 4.40
N PRO A 134 19.35 4.02 4.80
CA PRO A 134 18.29 3.28 5.46
C PRO A 134 18.16 3.73 6.92
N PHE A 135 17.01 3.42 7.54
CA PHE A 135 16.73 3.68 8.96
C PHE A 135 16.27 2.39 9.64
N ASP A 136 16.75 2.11 10.85
CA ASP A 136 16.24 1.03 11.68
C ASP A 136 15.00 1.51 12.44
N LEU A 137 13.83 1.27 11.88
CA LEU A 137 12.57 1.74 12.47
C LEU A 137 12.19 1.04 13.80
N ARG A 138 12.98 0.06 14.26
CA ARG A 138 12.83 -0.56 15.58
C ARG A 138 13.47 0.32 16.66
N ASP A 139 14.47 1.11 16.30
CA ASP A 139 15.14 2.06 17.18
C ASP A 139 14.35 3.37 17.25
N PRO A 140 13.97 3.88 18.45
CA PRO A 140 13.24 5.14 18.59
C PRO A 140 13.98 6.37 18.06
N GLU A 141 15.32 6.43 18.19
CA GLU A 141 16.12 7.55 17.68
C GLU A 141 16.15 7.55 16.15
N GLU A 142 16.32 6.38 15.54
CA GLU A 142 16.27 6.19 14.09
C GLU A 142 14.89 6.50 13.53
N ARG A 143 13.80 6.17 14.23
CA ARG A 143 12.44 6.59 13.85
C ARG A 143 12.29 8.10 13.86
N SER A 144 12.75 8.77 14.90
CA SER A 144 12.73 10.24 14.97
C SER A 144 13.55 10.87 13.84
N ALA A 145 14.71 10.29 13.52
CA ALA A 145 15.52 10.75 12.41
C ALA A 145 14.84 10.51 11.04
N PHE A 146 14.11 9.41 10.88
CA PHE A 146 13.32 9.09 9.70
C PHE A 146 12.18 10.11 9.49
N GLU A 147 11.45 10.45 10.55
CA GLU A 147 10.41 11.48 10.51
C GLU A 147 10.98 12.87 10.14
N LEU A 148 12.11 13.25 10.76
CA LEU A 148 12.80 14.51 10.45
C LEU A 148 13.33 14.58 9.02
N ALA A 149 13.64 13.44 8.41
CA ALA A 149 14.02 13.35 7.00
C ALA A 149 12.83 13.51 6.03
N GLY A 150 11.62 13.68 6.54
CA GLY A 150 10.40 13.89 5.72
C GLY A 150 9.79 12.61 5.18
N ALA A 151 9.95 11.53 5.88
CA ALA A 151 9.53 10.19 5.46
C ALA A 151 8.05 9.88 5.80
N HIS A 152 7.15 10.69 5.30
CA HIS A 152 5.71 10.49 5.48
C HIS A 152 4.98 10.34 4.16
#